data_7755298afccb2128be5672ed71d52b3d
#
_entry.id   7755298afccb2128be5672ed71d52b3d
#
_cell.length_a   1.000
_cell.length_b   1.000
_cell.length_c   1.000
_cell.angle_alpha   90.00
_cell.angle_beta   90.00
_cell.angle_gamma   90.00
#
_symmetry.space_group_name_H-M   'P 1'
#
loop_
_entity.id
_entity.type
_entity.pdbx_description
1 polymer ?
#
loop_
_entity_poly.entity_id
_entity_poly.type
_entity_poly.pdbx_seq_one_letter_code
_entity_poly.pdbx_strand_id
1 'polypeptide(L)'
;MAFSKQQQHVLFLLGLCQEAYNKKLEDKPLNVSLSKGAFIELALKANLVGKQERALYKNIEMLEKNKCVRYFNKSLELTEKGHKKFSELREELSPYLSACFTVSPESVSKFSTKARTVFRQ
;
A
#
# COMPACT_ATOMS: atom_id res chain seq x y z
N MET A 1 -4.59 8.97 17.99
CA MET A 1 -5.72 9.02 17.09
C MET A 1 -5.69 7.86 16.11
N ALA A 2 -6.78 7.18 16.00
CA ALA A 2 -6.86 6.01 15.13
C ALA A 2 -7.23 6.42 13.71
N PHE A 3 -6.55 5.83 12.74
CA PHE A 3 -6.87 6.04 11.34
C PHE A 3 -7.96 5.06 10.92
N SER A 4 -8.83 5.51 10.04
CA SER A 4 -9.81 4.59 9.47
C SER A 4 -9.09 3.57 8.59
N LYS A 5 -9.77 2.48 8.27
CA LYS A 5 -9.19 1.48 7.38
C LYS A 5 -8.79 2.09 6.05
N GLN A 6 -9.66 2.92 5.51
CA GLN A 6 -9.39 3.53 4.22
C GLN A 6 -8.19 4.47 4.26
N GLN A 7 -8.05 5.21 5.36
CA GLN A 7 -6.89 6.07 5.53
C GLN A 7 -5.61 5.24 5.61
N GLN A 8 -5.67 4.11 6.31
CA GLN A 8 -4.54 3.21 6.38
C GLN A 8 -4.16 2.67 5.01
N HIS A 9 -5.18 2.31 4.21
CA HIS A 9 -4.92 1.80 2.86
C HIS A 9 -4.24 2.83 1.98
N VAL A 10 -4.71 4.07 2.04
CA VAL A 10 -4.11 5.13 1.25
C VAL A 10 -2.68 5.39 1.68
N LEU A 11 -2.45 5.43 2.98
CA LEU A 11 -1.11 5.65 3.52
C LEU A 11 -0.18 4.51 3.12
N PHE A 12 -0.67 3.29 3.23
CA PHE A 12 0.13 2.12 2.87
C PHE A 12 0.52 2.14 1.40
N LEU A 13 -0.44 2.45 0.54
CA LEU A 13 -0.18 2.51 -0.89
C LEU A 13 0.86 3.58 -1.22
N LEU A 14 0.73 4.75 -0.59
CA LEU A 14 1.68 5.82 -0.82
C LEU A 14 3.08 5.41 -0.38
N GLY A 15 3.17 4.71 0.76
CA GLY A 15 4.45 4.22 1.24
C GLY A 15 5.07 3.20 0.30
N LEU A 16 4.26 2.32 -0.27
CA LEU A 16 4.75 1.35 -1.25
C LEU A 16 5.30 2.04 -2.48
N CYS A 17 4.63 3.10 -2.91
CA CYS A 17 5.11 3.86 -4.07
C CYS A 17 6.47 4.47 -3.78
N GLN A 18 6.64 5.02 -2.58
CA GLN A 18 7.92 5.59 -2.21
C GLN A 18 9.03 4.55 -2.15
N GLU A 19 8.71 3.38 -1.62
CA GLU A 19 9.68 2.30 -1.58
C GLU A 19 10.10 1.87 -2.99
N ALA A 20 9.13 1.79 -3.88
CA ALA A 20 9.42 1.39 -5.25
C ALA A 20 10.35 2.39 -5.92
N TYR A 21 10.11 3.67 -5.68
CA TYR A 21 10.98 4.70 -6.21
C TYR A 21 12.37 4.63 -5.62
N ASN A 22 12.46 4.42 -4.31
CA ASN A 22 13.75 4.33 -3.65
C ASN A 22 14.57 3.15 -4.14
N LYS A 23 13.91 2.05 -4.45
CA LYS A 23 14.58 0.89 -5.03
C LYS A 23 15.18 1.22 -6.38
N LYS A 24 14.47 2.02 -7.15
CA LYS A 24 14.95 2.41 -8.47
C LYS A 24 16.13 3.35 -8.38
N LEU A 25 16.20 4.12 -7.29
CA LEU A 25 17.26 5.09 -7.07
C LEU A 25 18.21 4.58 -5.97
N GLU A 26 18.73 3.40 -6.16
CA GLU A 26 19.51 2.69 -5.15
C GLU A 26 20.58 3.49 -4.43
N ASP A 27 21.27 4.34 -5.16
CA ASP A 27 22.41 5.04 -4.59
C ASP A 27 22.05 6.24 -3.73
N LYS A 28 20.80 6.68 -3.79
CA LYS A 28 20.41 7.87 -3.06
C LYS A 28 18.98 7.71 -2.55
N PRO A 29 18.81 7.16 -1.37
CA PRO A 29 17.46 7.08 -0.78
C PRO A 29 17.00 8.50 -0.50
N LEU A 30 16.21 9.04 -1.39
CA LEU A 30 15.65 10.36 -1.24
C LEU A 30 14.22 10.27 -0.79
N ASN A 31 13.78 11.35 -0.16
CA ASN A 31 12.39 11.47 0.16
C ASN A 31 11.69 11.83 -1.14
N VAL A 32 11.01 10.86 -1.72
CA VAL A 32 10.42 11.02 -3.04
C VAL A 32 9.01 11.57 -2.93
N SER A 33 8.72 12.61 -3.69
CA SER A 33 7.35 13.11 -3.77
C SER A 33 6.72 12.59 -5.05
N LEU A 34 5.43 12.31 -4.97
CA LEU A 34 4.67 11.75 -6.07
C LEU A 34 3.62 12.75 -6.54
N SER A 35 3.42 12.83 -7.84
CA SER A 35 2.34 13.64 -8.36
C SER A 35 1.02 13.13 -7.78
N LYS A 36 0.20 14.06 -7.25
CA LYS A 36 -1.07 13.69 -6.67
C LYS A 36 -1.97 13.03 -7.71
N GLY A 37 -1.98 13.57 -8.93
CA GLY A 37 -2.79 13.00 -9.99
C GLY A 37 -2.37 11.58 -10.34
N ALA A 38 -1.06 11.35 -10.43
CA ALA A 38 -0.55 10.02 -10.73
C ALA A 38 -0.88 9.04 -9.61
N PHE A 39 -0.77 9.50 -8.37
CA PHE A 39 -1.09 8.63 -7.25
C PHE A 39 -2.57 8.26 -7.24
N ILE A 40 -3.45 9.23 -7.51
CA ILE A 40 -4.88 8.97 -7.56
C ILE A 40 -5.21 7.93 -8.63
N GLU A 41 -4.61 8.09 -9.79
CA GLU A 41 -4.81 7.16 -10.89
C GLU A 41 -4.36 5.76 -10.51
N LEU A 42 -3.22 5.65 -9.88
CA LEU A 42 -2.70 4.37 -9.42
C LEU A 42 -3.59 3.75 -8.36
N ALA A 43 -4.07 4.57 -7.41
CA ALA A 43 -4.91 4.07 -6.33
C ALA A 43 -6.22 3.50 -6.85
N LEU A 44 -6.81 4.17 -7.83
CA LEU A 44 -8.04 3.68 -8.44
C LEU A 44 -7.79 2.38 -9.19
N LYS A 45 -6.66 2.31 -9.86
CA LYS A 45 -6.31 1.12 -10.61
C LYS A 45 -6.01 -0.06 -9.70
N ALA A 46 -5.38 0.19 -8.57
CA ALA A 46 -5.07 -0.86 -7.61
C ALA A 46 -6.31 -1.38 -6.88
N ASN A 47 -7.39 -0.60 -6.93
CA ASN A 47 -8.66 -0.99 -6.33
C ASN A 47 -8.55 -1.27 -4.84
N LEU A 48 -7.62 -0.62 -4.17
CA LEU A 48 -7.42 -0.81 -2.75
C LEU A 48 -8.39 0.03 -1.92
N VAL A 49 -8.72 1.20 -2.43
CA VAL A 49 -9.55 2.16 -1.71
C VAL A 49 -10.93 2.35 -2.33
N GLY A 50 -11.36 1.40 -3.12
CA GLY A 50 -12.67 1.50 -3.76
C GLY A 50 -12.60 2.30 -5.04
N LYS A 51 -13.76 2.55 -5.61
CA LYS A 51 -13.84 3.19 -6.92
C LYS A 51 -14.19 4.67 -6.87
N GLN A 52 -14.45 5.21 -5.69
CA GLN A 52 -14.88 6.59 -5.59
C GLN A 52 -13.70 7.52 -5.40
N GLU A 53 -13.43 8.27 -6.43
CA GLU A 53 -12.35 9.23 -6.41
C GLU A 53 -12.52 10.27 -5.31
N ARG A 54 -13.75 10.69 -5.07
CA ARG A 54 -14.03 11.68 -4.04
C ARG A 54 -13.62 11.20 -2.65
N ALA A 55 -13.89 9.93 -2.35
CA ALA A 55 -13.49 9.36 -1.06
C ALA A 55 -11.98 9.32 -0.93
N LEU A 56 -11.30 9.05 -2.03
CA LEU A 56 -9.84 9.01 -2.04
C LEU A 56 -9.27 10.39 -1.73
N TYR A 57 -9.79 11.42 -2.36
CA TYR A 57 -9.36 12.79 -2.08
C TYR A 57 -9.56 13.14 -0.61
N LYS A 58 -10.71 12.76 -0.07
CA LYS A 58 -11.01 13.06 1.32
C LYS A 58 -10.04 12.36 2.27
N ASN A 59 -9.70 11.13 1.98
CA ASN A 59 -8.76 10.39 2.82
C ASN A 59 -7.37 11.00 2.76
N ILE A 60 -6.95 11.48 1.60
CA ILE A 60 -5.67 12.17 1.49
C ILE A 60 -5.69 13.45 2.32
N GLU A 61 -6.78 14.20 2.26
CA GLU A 61 -6.91 15.41 3.08
C GLU A 61 -6.81 15.10 4.56
N MET A 62 -7.44 14.01 5.00
CA MET A 62 -7.39 13.63 6.40
C MET A 62 -5.98 13.25 6.83
N LEU A 63 -5.26 12.56 5.96
CA LEU A 63 -3.87 12.22 6.24
C LEU A 63 -3.00 13.47 6.32
N GLU A 64 -3.31 14.44 5.50
CA GLU A 64 -2.59 15.71 5.54
C GLU A 64 -2.87 16.45 6.85
N LYS A 65 -4.13 16.45 7.28
CA LYS A 65 -4.51 17.07 8.55
C LYS A 65 -3.83 16.39 9.72
N ASN A 66 -3.65 15.09 9.65
CA ASN A 66 -2.96 14.33 10.68
C ASN A 66 -1.45 14.42 10.57
N LYS A 67 -0.96 15.20 9.61
CA LYS A 67 0.46 15.44 9.40
C LYS A 67 1.25 14.20 9.02
N CYS A 68 0.59 13.25 8.41
CA CYS A 68 1.25 12.06 7.89
C CYS A 68 1.69 12.25 6.44
N VAL A 69 1.01 13.14 5.73
CA VAL A 69 1.28 13.41 4.33
C VAL A 69 1.43 14.91 4.15
N ARG A 70 2.37 15.29 3.32
CA ARG A 70 2.57 16.69 2.95
C ARG A 70 2.19 16.84 1.48
N TYR A 71 1.33 17.79 1.20
CA TYR A 71 0.96 18.12 -0.16
C TYR A 71 1.53 19.48 -0.51
N PHE A 72 2.43 19.49 -1.46
CA PHE A 72 3.07 20.72 -1.85
C PHE A 72 3.38 20.66 -3.34
N ASN A 73 3.05 21.73 -4.05
CA ASN A 73 3.39 21.83 -5.45
C ASN A 73 2.84 20.66 -6.27
N LYS A 74 1.59 20.28 -5.99
CA LYS A 74 0.87 19.19 -6.66
C LYS A 74 1.49 17.82 -6.45
N SER A 75 2.35 17.69 -5.46
CA SER A 75 2.98 16.41 -5.15
C SER A 75 2.68 15.98 -3.73
N LEU A 76 2.63 14.68 -3.53
CA LEU A 76 2.41 14.08 -2.21
C LEU A 76 3.69 13.46 -1.70
N GLU A 77 3.90 13.59 -0.41
CA GLU A 77 5.10 13.10 0.23
C GLU A 77 4.77 12.67 1.64
N LEU A 78 5.34 11.55 2.09
CA LEU A 78 5.16 11.13 3.47
C LEU A 78 6.04 11.97 4.38
N THR A 79 5.47 12.38 5.52
CA THR A 79 6.26 13.03 6.55
C THR A 79 6.95 11.96 7.39
N GLU A 80 7.75 12.37 8.36
CA GLU A 80 8.36 11.41 9.28
C GLU A 80 7.30 10.60 10.01
N LYS A 81 6.25 11.27 10.44
CA LYS A 81 5.15 10.60 11.10
C LYS A 81 4.47 9.60 10.16
N GLY A 82 4.32 9.98 8.88
CA GLY A 82 3.76 9.10 7.89
C GLY A 82 4.61 7.87 7.64
N HIS A 83 5.93 8.07 7.55
CA HIS A 83 6.86 6.95 7.38
C HIS A 83 6.80 5.98 8.55
N LYS A 84 6.73 6.52 9.75
CA LYS A 84 6.64 5.68 10.93
C LYS A 84 5.37 4.85 10.92
N LYS A 85 4.26 5.47 10.59
CA LYS A 85 2.99 4.77 10.53
C LYS A 85 2.98 3.73 9.42
N PHE A 86 3.57 4.07 8.28
CA PHE A 86 3.69 3.12 7.19
C PHE A 86 4.52 1.89 7.60
N SER A 87 5.62 2.13 8.30
CA SER A 87 6.47 1.03 8.76
C SER A 87 5.71 0.10 9.70
N GLU A 88 4.90 0.67 10.59
CA GLU A 88 4.08 -0.12 11.49
C GLU A 88 3.08 -0.99 10.72
N LEU A 89 2.42 -0.39 9.74
CA LEU A 89 1.46 -1.13 8.92
C LEU A 89 2.15 -2.23 8.12
N ARG A 90 3.31 -1.93 7.59
CA ARG A 90 4.06 -2.89 6.81
C ARG A 90 4.46 -4.10 7.65
N GLU A 91 4.93 -3.85 8.87
CA GLU A 91 5.28 -4.93 9.78
C GLU A 91 4.06 -5.78 10.13
N GLU A 92 2.95 -5.11 10.38
CA GLU A 92 1.71 -5.80 10.72
C GLU A 92 1.24 -6.69 9.58
N LEU A 93 1.40 -6.24 8.35
CA LEU A 93 0.95 -6.97 7.18
C LEU A 93 1.96 -7.96 6.63
N SER A 94 3.20 -7.86 7.08
CA SER A 94 4.29 -8.68 6.55
C SER A 94 4.00 -10.19 6.56
N PRO A 95 3.46 -10.76 7.64
CA PRO A 95 3.18 -12.20 7.63
C PRO A 95 2.16 -12.58 6.56
N TYR A 96 1.17 -11.72 6.35
CA TYR A 96 0.16 -12.00 5.34
C TYR A 96 0.73 -11.92 3.93
N LEU A 97 1.56 -10.93 3.69
CA LEU A 97 2.20 -10.78 2.39
C LEU A 97 3.13 -11.96 2.12
N SER A 98 3.88 -12.36 3.13
CA SER A 98 4.77 -13.51 3.01
C SER A 98 3.98 -14.76 2.66
N ALA A 99 2.85 -14.97 3.31
CA ALA A 99 2.01 -16.12 3.03
C ALA A 99 1.49 -16.10 1.60
N CYS A 100 1.13 -14.92 1.11
CA CYS A 100 0.63 -14.79 -0.26
C CYS A 100 1.67 -15.22 -1.28
N PHE A 101 2.93 -14.93 -1.02
CA PHE A 101 3.99 -15.30 -1.94
C PHE A 101 4.47 -16.73 -1.76
N THR A 102 4.29 -17.28 -0.57
CA THR A 102 4.73 -18.64 -0.29
C THR A 102 3.74 -19.66 -0.81
N VAL A 103 2.45 -19.38 -0.68
CA VAL A 103 1.41 -20.31 -1.12
C VAL A 103 1.22 -20.18 -2.63
N SER A 104 1.48 -21.24 -3.35
CA SER A 104 1.33 -21.28 -4.78
C SER A 104 0.71 -22.62 -5.16
N PRO A 105 0.22 -22.77 -6.38
CA PRO A 105 -0.28 -24.07 -6.80
C PRO A 105 0.74 -25.19 -6.63
N GLU A 106 1.99 -24.89 -6.90
CA GLU A 106 3.07 -25.87 -6.76
C GLU A 106 3.33 -26.26 -5.34
N SER A 107 3.38 -25.27 -4.44
CA SER A 107 3.66 -25.57 -3.04
C SER A 107 2.50 -26.35 -2.42
N VAL A 108 1.29 -26.01 -2.82
CA VAL A 108 0.10 -26.73 -2.29
C VAL A 108 0.07 -28.15 -2.80
N SER A 109 0.40 -28.36 -4.06
CA SER A 109 0.32 -29.71 -4.63
C SER A 109 1.30 -30.68 -3.97
N LYS A 110 2.41 -30.18 -3.43
CA LYS A 110 3.34 -31.02 -2.71
C LYS A 110 2.75 -31.64 -1.45
N PHE A 111 1.83 -30.92 -0.84
CA PHE A 111 1.27 -31.38 0.42
C PHE A 111 -0.11 -32.02 0.28
N SER A 112 -0.73 -31.88 -0.87
CA SER A 112 -2.10 -32.35 -1.02
C SER A 112 -2.23 -33.42 -2.10
N THR A 113 -1.44 -34.44 -1.98
CA THR A 113 -1.46 -35.51 -2.98
C THR A 113 -2.79 -36.19 -3.11
N LYS A 114 -3.62 -36.10 -2.08
CA LYS A 114 -4.90 -36.79 -2.11
C LYS A 114 -6.10 -35.92 -2.31
N ALA A 115 -5.87 -34.66 -2.55
CA ALA A 115 -6.98 -33.73 -2.66
C ALA A 115 -7.56 -33.68 -4.05
N ARG A 116 -7.45 -34.72 -4.76
CA ARG A 116 -7.77 -34.66 -6.16
C ARG A 116 -9.17 -34.32 -6.51
N THR A 117 -10.08 -35.08 -6.20
CA THR A 117 -11.39 -34.92 -6.79
C THR A 117 -12.43 -34.19 -5.97
N VAL A 118 -12.07 -33.87 -4.76
CA VAL A 118 -13.03 -33.26 -3.87
C VAL A 118 -13.59 -31.95 -4.39
N PHE A 119 -12.80 -31.21 -5.08
CA PHE A 119 -13.20 -29.90 -5.57
C PHE A 119 -13.70 -29.88 -7.00
N ARG A 120 -13.86 -31.01 -7.56
CA ARG A 120 -14.29 -31.09 -8.94
C ARG A 120 -15.74 -31.38 -9.03
N GLN A 121 -16.50 -30.40 -8.79
CA GLN A 121 -17.95 -30.58 -8.76
C GLN A 121 -18.60 -30.09 -10.02
#